data_a3bda797963b3bd1f1e54020129f3a62
#
_entry.id   a3bda797963b3bd1f1e54020129f3a62
#
_cell.length_a   1.000
_cell.length_b   1.000
_cell.length_c   1.000
_cell.angle_alpha   90.00
_cell.angle_beta   90.00
_cell.angle_gamma   90.00
#
_symmetry.space_group_name_H-M   'P 1'
#
loop_
_entity.id
_entity.type
_entity.pdbx_description
1 polymer ?
#
loop_
_entity_poly.entity_id
_entity_poly.type
_entity_poly.pdbx_seq_one_letter_code
_entity_poly.pdbx_strand_id
1 'polypeptide(L)'
;GAEYRQENSFSAYDPFTAGGGTFLNAIATFDPPKLEVWDGFGEIRLPILAEVPFFHELSLEGAARVSNYNVGNTGTVWAYNIGAIWAPVPDARFRASYAKAVRAPTQTDLFGSTAQTFLNGLIDPCGQQNINANPNRVANCAAAGVPTTQTFTVGGTTTTEPFTNRPASGILGLSGGNPDLEE
;
A
#
# COMPACT_ATOMS: atom_id res chain seq x y z
N GLY A 1 19.80 -21.03 -6.20
CA GLY A 1 20.73 -20.01 -5.71
C GLY A 1 20.29 -19.48 -4.35
N ALA A 2 21.17 -18.70 -3.73
CA ALA A 2 20.89 -17.97 -2.50
C ALA A 2 21.45 -16.55 -2.64
N GLU A 3 20.80 -15.58 -2.00
CA GLU A 3 21.19 -14.17 -2.01
C GLU A 3 21.04 -13.61 -0.59
N TYR A 4 21.95 -12.73 -0.20
CA TYR A 4 21.81 -11.87 0.96
C TYR A 4 21.92 -10.43 0.51
N ARG A 5 20.96 -9.61 0.96
CA ARG A 5 20.91 -8.18 0.65
C ARG A 5 20.71 -7.39 1.93
N GLN A 6 21.45 -6.30 2.05
CA GLN A 6 21.28 -5.33 3.13
C GLN A 6 21.04 -3.95 2.53
N GLU A 7 20.04 -3.26 3.02
CA GLU A 7 19.73 -1.89 2.64
C GLU A 7 19.79 -0.99 3.87
N ASN A 8 20.35 0.20 3.72
CA ASN A 8 20.41 1.23 4.73
C ASN A 8 19.99 2.55 4.11
N SER A 9 19.01 3.20 4.71
CA SER A 9 18.47 4.46 4.22
C SER A 9 18.63 5.54 5.30
N PHE A 10 19.05 6.72 4.87
CA PHE A 10 19.12 7.90 5.74
C PHE A 10 18.71 9.13 4.97
N SER A 11 17.86 9.96 5.57
CA SER A 11 17.49 11.26 5.03
C SER A 11 17.26 12.24 6.16
N ALA A 12 17.93 13.38 6.09
CA ALA A 12 17.75 14.49 7.01
C ALA A 12 17.66 15.79 6.23
N TYR A 13 16.84 16.69 6.72
CA TYR A 13 16.73 18.04 6.20
C TYR A 13 17.54 19.02 7.07
N ASP A 14 17.79 20.20 6.53
CA ASP A 14 18.38 21.27 7.34
C ASP A 14 17.46 21.63 8.52
N PRO A 15 18.00 22.23 9.61
CA PRO A 15 17.24 22.49 10.83
C PRO A 15 16.01 23.38 10.63
N PHE A 16 16.05 24.30 9.65
CA PHE A 16 14.94 25.19 9.36
C PHE A 16 13.77 24.43 8.72
N THR A 17 14.06 23.63 7.72
CA THR A 17 13.06 22.76 7.06
C THR A 17 12.54 21.68 8.00
N ALA A 18 13.43 21.03 8.76
CA ALA A 18 13.06 20.00 9.73
C ALA A 18 12.14 20.55 10.83
N GLY A 19 12.33 21.79 11.24
CA GLY A 19 11.50 22.51 12.22
C GLY A 19 10.19 23.07 11.67
N GLY A 20 9.89 22.87 10.36
CA GLY A 20 8.67 23.41 9.75
C GLY A 20 8.76 24.88 9.36
N GLY A 21 9.96 25.44 9.26
CA GLY A 21 10.19 26.84 8.86
C GLY A 21 9.86 27.17 7.40
N THR A 22 9.53 26.16 6.60
CA THR A 22 8.97 26.29 5.27
C THR A 22 7.43 26.22 5.33
N PHE A 23 6.74 26.39 4.22
CA PHE A 23 5.27 26.20 4.14
C PHE A 23 4.82 24.75 4.38
N LEU A 24 5.76 23.84 4.50
CA LEU A 24 5.52 22.44 4.80
C LEU A 24 5.62 22.23 6.33
N ASN A 25 5.04 21.11 6.77
CA ASN A 25 5.13 20.67 8.16
C ASN A 25 6.55 20.32 8.56
N ALA A 26 6.82 20.28 9.86
CA ALA A 26 8.04 19.69 10.37
C ALA A 26 8.26 18.29 9.83
N ILE A 27 9.46 18.01 9.33
CA ILE A 27 9.83 16.74 8.72
C ILE A 27 10.89 16.09 9.59
N ALA A 28 10.55 14.97 10.22
CA ALA A 28 11.50 14.23 11.04
C ALA A 28 12.60 13.59 10.17
N THR A 29 13.77 13.40 10.77
CA THR A 29 14.84 12.62 10.18
C THR A 29 14.34 11.18 9.93
N PHE A 30 14.63 10.66 8.74
CA PHE A 30 14.35 9.28 8.38
C PHE A 30 15.63 8.46 8.54
N ASP A 31 15.66 7.61 9.56
CA ASP A 31 16.78 6.73 9.90
C ASP A 31 16.20 5.38 10.37
N PRO A 32 15.62 4.59 9.47
CA PRO A 32 14.97 3.34 9.81
C PRO A 32 16.01 2.26 10.16
N PRO A 33 15.58 1.18 10.83
CA PRO A 33 16.40 -0.01 11.00
C PRO A 33 16.90 -0.55 9.66
N LYS A 34 18.09 -1.13 9.66
CA LYS A 34 18.65 -1.78 8.48
C LYS A 34 17.73 -2.88 8.02
N LEU A 35 17.43 -2.88 6.72
CA LEU A 35 16.70 -3.96 6.08
C LEU A 35 17.68 -5.03 5.63
N GLU A 36 17.50 -6.23 6.15
CA GLU A 36 18.26 -7.40 5.75
C GLU A 36 17.32 -8.44 5.16
N VAL A 37 17.71 -9.01 4.03
CA VAL A 37 16.91 -9.99 3.31
C VAL A 37 17.78 -11.20 2.95
N TRP A 38 17.28 -12.35 3.32
CA TRP A 38 17.84 -13.64 2.91
C TRP A 38 16.90 -14.29 1.91
N ASP A 39 17.41 -14.61 0.75
CA ASP A 39 16.67 -15.25 -0.33
C ASP A 39 17.24 -16.61 -0.67
N GLY A 40 16.33 -17.57 -0.87
CA GLY A 40 16.62 -18.85 -1.51
C GLY A 40 15.72 -19.03 -2.72
N PHE A 41 16.27 -19.46 -3.87
CA PHE A 41 15.47 -19.64 -5.07
C PHE A 41 15.95 -20.81 -5.92
N GLY A 42 15.04 -21.36 -6.71
CA GLY A 42 15.32 -22.42 -7.64
C GLY A 42 14.37 -22.42 -8.82
N GLU A 43 14.86 -22.90 -9.94
CA GLU A 43 14.12 -23.09 -11.18
C GLU A 43 14.33 -24.49 -11.68
N ILE A 44 13.30 -25.05 -12.28
CA ILE A 44 13.35 -26.36 -12.94
C ILE A 44 12.55 -26.31 -14.24
N ARG A 45 13.09 -26.92 -15.29
CA ARG A 45 12.39 -27.20 -16.52
C ARG A 45 12.52 -28.68 -16.81
N LEU A 46 11.38 -29.34 -16.99
CA LEU A 46 11.27 -30.76 -17.22
C LEU A 46 10.68 -30.99 -18.61
N PRO A 47 11.47 -31.39 -19.60
CA PRO A 47 10.94 -31.93 -20.84
C PRO A 47 10.32 -33.30 -20.56
N ILE A 48 8.99 -33.41 -20.68
CA ILE A 48 8.24 -34.63 -20.35
C ILE A 48 8.14 -35.52 -21.57
N LEU A 49 7.74 -34.95 -22.72
CA LEU A 49 7.61 -35.66 -23.99
C LEU A 49 8.15 -34.79 -25.13
N ALA A 50 8.80 -35.39 -26.08
CA ALA A 50 9.28 -34.75 -27.29
C ALA A 50 9.23 -35.71 -28.47
N GLU A 51 8.86 -35.20 -29.65
CA GLU A 51 8.90 -35.89 -30.93
C GLU A 51 8.05 -37.20 -30.97
N VAL A 52 6.93 -37.23 -30.22
CA VAL A 52 5.94 -38.32 -30.27
C VAL A 52 4.61 -37.80 -30.81
N PRO A 53 3.75 -38.67 -31.38
CA PRO A 53 2.45 -38.25 -31.94
C PRO A 53 1.64 -37.44 -30.95
N PHE A 54 1.15 -36.25 -31.37
CA PHE A 54 0.45 -35.23 -30.55
C PHE A 54 1.25 -34.57 -29.44
N PHE A 55 2.56 -34.85 -29.32
CA PHE A 55 3.48 -34.21 -28.38
C PHE A 55 4.81 -33.93 -29.07
N HIS A 56 4.82 -32.99 -30.01
CA HIS A 56 6.06 -32.45 -30.54
C HIS A 56 6.90 -31.82 -29.41
N GLU A 57 6.25 -31.19 -28.46
CA GLU A 57 6.86 -30.74 -27.19
C GLU A 57 5.81 -30.78 -26.06
N LEU A 58 6.15 -31.40 -24.95
CA LEU A 58 5.48 -31.20 -23.67
C LEU A 58 6.55 -30.94 -22.61
N SER A 59 6.54 -29.75 -22.05
CA SER A 59 7.47 -29.38 -20.97
C SER A 59 6.73 -28.72 -19.81
N LEU A 60 7.20 -28.98 -18.61
CA LEU A 60 6.79 -28.30 -17.38
C LEU A 60 7.91 -27.38 -16.91
N GLU A 61 7.51 -26.22 -16.42
CA GLU A 61 8.43 -25.23 -15.86
C GLU A 61 7.96 -24.89 -14.45
N GLY A 62 8.89 -24.71 -13.53
CA GLY A 62 8.59 -24.27 -12.18
C GLY A 62 9.74 -23.43 -11.63
N ALA A 63 9.38 -22.36 -10.92
CA ALA A 63 10.32 -21.57 -10.16
C ALA A 63 9.71 -21.22 -8.80
N ALA A 64 10.53 -21.17 -7.77
CA ALA A 64 10.13 -20.73 -6.45
C ALA A 64 11.23 -19.89 -5.81
N ARG A 65 10.83 -18.88 -5.06
CA ARG A 65 11.68 -18.04 -4.22
C ARG A 65 11.07 -17.93 -2.85
N VAL A 66 11.89 -18.12 -1.84
CA VAL A 66 11.58 -17.80 -0.45
C VAL A 66 12.47 -16.65 -0.03
N SER A 67 11.86 -15.62 0.58
CA SER A 67 12.56 -14.44 1.07
C SER A 67 12.23 -14.23 2.54
N ASN A 68 13.24 -13.99 3.39
CA ASN A 68 13.05 -13.69 4.80
C ASN A 68 13.54 -12.28 5.10
N TYR A 69 12.67 -11.49 5.68
CA TYR A 69 12.87 -10.08 6.03
C TYR A 69 13.02 -9.92 7.53
N ASN A 70 13.99 -9.11 7.97
CA ASN A 70 14.26 -8.85 9.38
C ASN A 70 13.44 -7.70 9.99
N VAL A 71 12.66 -6.98 9.19
CA VAL A 71 11.92 -5.78 9.62
C VAL A 71 10.43 -5.89 9.36
N GLY A 72 9.64 -5.20 10.18
CA GLY A 72 8.18 -5.23 10.11
C GLY A 72 7.62 -6.62 10.43
N ASN A 73 6.37 -6.84 10.04
CA ASN A 73 5.67 -8.12 10.17
C ASN A 73 5.73 -8.98 8.89
N THR A 74 6.52 -8.55 7.90
CA THR A 74 6.65 -9.26 6.62
C THR A 74 7.17 -10.68 6.77
N GLY A 75 8.21 -10.87 7.61
CA GLY A 75 8.77 -12.20 7.91
C GLY A 75 9.22 -12.98 6.68
N THR A 76 8.67 -14.18 6.50
CA THR A 76 9.02 -15.06 5.39
C THR A 76 7.91 -15.09 4.35
N VAL A 77 8.25 -14.75 3.12
CA VAL A 77 7.33 -14.67 1.99
C VAL A 77 7.73 -15.64 0.87
N TRP A 78 6.73 -16.15 0.14
CA TRP A 78 6.92 -17.09 -0.95
C TRP A 78 6.36 -16.52 -2.25
N ALA A 79 7.20 -16.51 -3.28
CA ALA A 79 6.81 -16.26 -4.66
C ALA A 79 7.10 -17.51 -5.48
N TYR A 80 6.19 -17.88 -6.39
CA TYR A 80 6.40 -19.03 -7.25
C TYR A 80 5.65 -18.90 -8.57
N ASN A 81 6.13 -19.62 -9.57
CA ASN A 81 5.40 -19.85 -10.79
C ASN A 81 5.47 -21.32 -11.21
N ILE A 82 4.44 -21.78 -11.87
CA ILE A 82 4.36 -23.10 -12.49
C ILE A 82 3.80 -22.87 -13.89
N GLY A 83 4.45 -23.45 -14.88
CA GLY A 83 4.05 -23.34 -16.28
C GLY A 83 4.07 -24.68 -16.99
N ALA A 84 3.26 -24.79 -18.04
CA ALA A 84 3.27 -25.91 -18.96
C ALA A 84 3.29 -25.39 -20.41
N ILE A 85 4.06 -26.05 -21.23
CA ILE A 85 4.12 -25.82 -22.67
C ILE A 85 3.73 -27.15 -23.35
N TRP A 86 2.75 -27.08 -24.24
CA TRP A 86 2.34 -28.20 -25.03
C TRP A 86 2.25 -27.78 -26.51
N ALA A 87 3.05 -28.43 -27.34
CA ALA A 87 2.97 -28.33 -28.79
C ALA A 87 2.56 -29.71 -29.37
N PRO A 88 1.30 -29.85 -29.76
CA PRO A 88 0.86 -31.11 -30.40
C PRO A 88 1.52 -31.33 -31.76
N VAL A 89 1.80 -30.27 -32.49
CA VAL A 89 2.48 -30.24 -33.81
C VAL A 89 3.45 -29.06 -33.86
N PRO A 90 4.41 -29.01 -34.77
CA PRO A 90 5.39 -27.93 -34.85
C PRO A 90 4.77 -26.54 -34.99
N ASP A 91 3.64 -26.43 -35.67
CA ASP A 91 2.99 -25.16 -36.02
C ASP A 91 2.02 -24.66 -34.92
N ALA A 92 1.71 -25.47 -33.91
CA ALA A 92 0.77 -25.11 -32.86
C ALA A 92 1.40 -25.32 -31.48
N ARG A 93 1.41 -24.23 -30.65
CA ARG A 93 1.95 -24.27 -29.29
C ARG A 93 0.98 -23.61 -28.31
N PHE A 94 0.67 -24.31 -27.25
CA PHE A 94 -0.14 -23.83 -26.13
C PHE A 94 0.75 -23.62 -24.92
N ARG A 95 0.48 -22.54 -24.17
CA ARG A 95 1.17 -22.26 -22.91
C ARG A 95 0.15 -21.90 -21.84
N ALA A 96 0.29 -22.50 -20.68
CA ALA A 96 -0.46 -22.16 -19.48
C ALA A 96 0.52 -21.87 -18.34
N SER A 97 0.23 -20.87 -17.52
CA SER A 97 1.04 -20.57 -16.35
C SER A 97 0.18 -20.08 -15.19
N TYR A 98 0.61 -20.40 -13.98
CA TYR A 98 0.07 -19.88 -12.73
C TYR A 98 1.21 -19.33 -11.89
N ALA A 99 1.04 -18.11 -11.34
CA ALA A 99 2.07 -17.48 -10.54
C ALA A 99 1.48 -16.78 -9.31
N LYS A 100 2.18 -16.88 -8.18
CA LYS A 100 2.02 -16.01 -7.01
C LYS A 100 3.21 -15.05 -6.97
N ALA A 101 2.95 -13.75 -7.15
CA ALA A 101 3.93 -12.69 -6.95
C ALA A 101 3.63 -11.99 -5.63
N VAL A 102 4.71 -11.60 -4.94
CA VAL A 102 4.64 -10.89 -3.66
C VAL A 102 5.46 -9.61 -3.76
N ARG A 103 4.94 -8.54 -3.20
CA ARG A 103 5.68 -7.29 -3.00
C ARG A 103 5.86 -7.06 -1.51
N ALA A 104 7.09 -7.20 -1.02
CA ALA A 104 7.40 -6.81 0.34
C ALA A 104 7.33 -5.29 0.51
N PRO A 105 6.92 -4.79 1.70
CA PRO A 105 6.98 -3.37 2.02
C PRO A 105 8.41 -2.83 1.94
N THR A 106 8.54 -1.59 1.50
CA THR A 106 9.82 -0.86 1.53
C THR A 106 10.06 -0.26 2.92
N GLN A 107 11.31 0.16 3.21
CA GLN A 107 11.61 0.89 4.44
C GLN A 107 10.73 2.14 4.61
N THR A 108 10.38 2.83 3.54
CA THR A 108 9.48 3.99 3.59
C THR A 108 8.04 3.58 3.90
N ASP A 109 7.57 2.46 3.35
CA ASP A 109 6.22 1.95 3.66
C ASP A 109 6.10 1.56 5.15
N LEU A 110 7.16 1.02 5.75
CA LEU A 110 7.20 0.60 7.15
C LEU A 110 7.50 1.74 8.13
N PHE A 111 8.49 2.56 7.84
CA PHE A 111 9.07 3.52 8.79
C PHE A 111 9.03 4.98 8.32
N GLY A 112 8.32 5.27 7.22
CA GLY A 112 8.18 6.63 6.73
C GLY A 112 7.68 7.57 7.83
N SER A 113 8.36 8.71 8.02
CA SER A 113 7.98 9.69 9.03
C SER A 113 6.55 10.16 8.81
N THR A 114 5.79 10.27 9.90
CA THR A 114 4.44 10.81 9.84
C THR A 114 4.47 12.26 9.42
N ALA A 115 3.77 12.58 8.34
CA ALA A 115 3.63 13.92 7.80
C ALA A 115 2.17 14.30 7.66
N GLN A 116 1.88 15.58 7.78
CA GLN A 116 0.54 16.08 7.47
C GLN A 116 0.29 15.99 5.97
N THR A 117 -0.93 15.61 5.63
CA THR A 117 -1.43 15.62 4.26
C THR A 117 -2.84 16.18 4.22
N PHE A 118 -3.33 16.51 3.04
CA PHE A 118 -4.70 16.97 2.85
C PHE A 118 -5.46 15.97 1.99
N LEU A 119 -6.47 15.37 2.59
CA LEU A 119 -7.36 14.42 1.92
C LEU A 119 -8.42 15.20 1.14
N ASN A 120 -8.22 15.32 -0.15
CA ASN A 120 -9.16 16.00 -1.04
C ASN A 120 -10.31 15.05 -1.45
N GLY A 121 -11.50 15.61 -1.60
CA GLY A 121 -12.67 14.87 -2.07
C GLY A 121 -13.34 13.98 -1.02
N LEU A 122 -12.97 14.09 0.25
CA LEU A 122 -13.72 13.47 1.32
C LEU A 122 -15.08 14.16 1.49
N ILE A 123 -16.13 13.35 1.46
CA ILE A 123 -17.50 13.79 1.72
C ILE A 123 -17.81 13.47 3.17
N ASP A 124 -18.08 14.51 3.98
CA ASP A 124 -18.48 14.31 5.37
C ASP A 124 -19.86 13.64 5.44
N PRO A 125 -19.94 12.42 6.00
CA PRO A 125 -21.22 11.72 6.14
C PRO A 125 -22.19 12.41 7.10
N CYS A 126 -21.68 13.23 8.02
CA CYS A 126 -22.46 13.96 9.03
C CYS A 126 -22.89 15.37 8.60
N GLY A 127 -22.34 15.86 7.49
CA GLY A 127 -22.77 17.16 6.93
C GLY A 127 -24.23 17.12 6.48
N GLN A 128 -24.95 18.25 6.64
CA GLN A 128 -26.40 18.37 6.33
C GLN A 128 -26.77 17.89 4.93
N GLN A 129 -25.83 17.97 3.98
CA GLN A 129 -26.05 17.51 2.60
C GLN A 129 -26.12 15.99 2.49
N ASN A 130 -25.51 15.27 3.42
CA ASN A 130 -25.31 13.82 3.34
C ASN A 130 -25.94 13.04 4.49
N ILE A 131 -26.34 13.71 5.56
CA ILE A 131 -26.81 13.08 6.79
C ILE A 131 -28.02 12.16 6.58
N ASN A 132 -28.86 12.51 5.64
CA ASN A 132 -30.09 11.75 5.32
C ASN A 132 -29.86 10.69 4.21
N ALA A 133 -28.67 10.57 3.67
CA ALA A 133 -28.40 9.58 2.61
C ALA A 133 -28.38 8.12 3.11
N ASN A 134 -28.33 7.93 4.44
CA ASN A 134 -28.42 6.62 5.08
C ASN A 134 -29.18 6.77 6.41
N PRO A 135 -30.16 5.90 6.73
CA PRO A 135 -31.00 6.03 7.92
C PRO A 135 -30.23 5.99 9.25
N ASN A 136 -29.07 5.36 9.28
CA ASN A 136 -28.25 5.24 10.49
C ASN A 136 -27.33 6.45 10.73
N ARG A 137 -27.15 7.34 9.75
CA ARG A 137 -26.18 8.45 9.87
C ARG A 137 -26.55 9.43 10.97
N VAL A 138 -27.80 9.82 11.07
CA VAL A 138 -28.28 10.78 12.09
C VAL A 138 -27.92 10.30 13.49
N ALA A 139 -28.25 9.05 13.81
CA ALA A 139 -27.95 8.45 15.10
C ALA A 139 -26.45 8.30 15.35
N ASN A 140 -25.70 7.82 14.37
CA ASN A 140 -24.26 7.60 14.48
C ASN A 140 -23.49 8.93 14.61
N CYS A 141 -23.88 9.96 13.87
CA CYS A 141 -23.26 11.28 13.96
C CYS A 141 -23.56 11.95 15.31
N ALA A 142 -24.78 11.83 15.81
CA ALA A 142 -25.13 12.31 17.14
C ALA A 142 -24.35 11.57 18.23
N ALA A 143 -24.22 10.25 18.15
CA ALA A 143 -23.41 9.45 19.06
C ALA A 143 -21.91 9.80 19.03
N ALA A 144 -21.40 10.20 17.86
CA ALA A 144 -20.04 10.69 17.67
C ALA A 144 -19.84 12.16 18.15
N GLY A 145 -20.88 12.81 18.66
CA GLY A 145 -20.82 14.18 19.17
C GLY A 145 -20.74 15.27 18.09
N VAL A 146 -21.10 14.94 16.83
CA VAL A 146 -21.11 15.93 15.75
C VAL A 146 -22.31 16.85 15.94
N PRO A 147 -22.12 18.20 15.99
CA PRO A 147 -23.22 19.14 16.19
C PRO A 147 -24.16 19.17 14.98
N THR A 148 -25.44 19.45 15.21
CA THR A 148 -26.42 19.62 14.14
C THR A 148 -26.37 21.00 13.51
N THR A 149 -25.81 21.98 14.23
CA THR A 149 -25.69 23.37 13.81
C THR A 149 -24.29 23.90 14.10
N GLN A 150 -23.89 24.91 13.36
CA GLN A 150 -22.67 25.66 13.56
C GLN A 150 -22.96 27.16 13.61
N THR A 151 -22.17 27.89 14.39
CA THR A 151 -22.35 29.33 14.61
C THR A 151 -21.11 30.07 14.16
N PHE A 152 -21.30 31.10 13.34
CA PHE A 152 -20.23 31.97 12.86
C PHE A 152 -20.50 33.41 13.30
N THR A 153 -19.44 34.12 13.62
CA THR A 153 -19.50 35.56 13.85
C THR A 153 -18.64 36.26 12.83
N VAL A 154 -19.23 37.02 11.95
CA VAL A 154 -18.54 37.80 10.92
C VAL A 154 -19.00 39.26 11.03
N GLY A 155 -18.06 40.18 11.19
CA GLY A 155 -18.36 41.62 11.29
C GLY A 155 -19.28 41.98 12.47
N GLY A 156 -19.22 41.22 13.58
CA GLY A 156 -20.07 41.41 14.74
C GLY A 156 -21.50 40.81 14.64
N THR A 157 -21.83 40.21 13.51
CA THR A 157 -23.10 39.51 13.32
C THR A 157 -22.90 38.00 13.51
N THR A 158 -23.67 37.41 14.40
CA THR A 158 -23.67 35.97 14.67
C THR A 158 -24.78 35.28 13.89
N THR A 159 -24.43 34.31 13.06
CA THR A 159 -25.36 33.50 12.26
C THR A 159 -25.24 32.05 12.67
N THR A 160 -26.36 31.36 12.91
CA THR A 160 -26.43 29.93 13.16
C THR A 160 -26.97 29.23 11.93
N GLU A 161 -26.24 28.29 11.40
CA GLU A 161 -26.58 27.50 10.21
C GLU A 161 -26.53 26.01 10.50
N PRO A 162 -27.20 25.15 9.71
CA PRO A 162 -27.00 23.71 9.77
C PRO A 162 -25.50 23.35 9.62
N PHE A 163 -25.04 22.38 10.40
CA PHE A 163 -23.66 21.94 10.31
C PHE A 163 -23.32 21.47 8.90
N THR A 164 -22.38 22.13 8.30
CA THR A 164 -21.86 21.76 6.97
C THR A 164 -20.34 21.81 7.04
N ASN A 165 -19.72 20.66 6.93
CA ASN A 165 -18.28 20.65 6.68
C ASN A 165 -18.03 21.15 5.26
N ARG A 166 -17.50 22.34 5.14
CA ARG A 166 -17.11 22.93 3.83
C ARG A 166 -15.66 22.57 3.56
N PRO A 167 -15.35 21.52 2.84
CA PRO A 167 -13.98 21.20 2.48
C PRO A 167 -13.50 22.23 1.43
N ALA A 168 -13.07 23.40 1.88
CA ALA A 168 -12.51 24.38 0.96
C ALA A 168 -11.15 23.92 0.41
N SER A 169 -10.44 23.03 1.10
CA SER A 169 -9.06 22.68 0.79
C SER A 169 -8.65 21.26 1.23
N GLY A 170 -9.61 20.37 1.46
CA GLY A 170 -9.33 19.05 2.00
C GLY A 170 -9.30 18.97 3.53
N ILE A 171 -9.52 17.79 4.05
CA ILE A 171 -9.46 17.50 5.48
C ILE A 171 -8.01 17.17 5.83
N LEU A 172 -7.51 17.76 6.92
CA LEU A 172 -6.20 17.44 7.45
C LEU A 172 -6.14 15.94 7.78
N GLY A 173 -5.19 15.25 7.21
CA GLY A 173 -4.88 13.86 7.47
C GLY A 173 -3.42 13.69 7.86
N LEU A 174 -3.08 12.51 8.34
CA LEU A 174 -1.71 12.09 8.56
C LEU A 174 -1.40 10.94 7.59
N SER A 175 -0.22 11.00 7.01
CA SER A 175 0.33 9.89 6.23
C SER A 175 1.71 9.55 6.79
N GLY A 176 2.05 8.27 6.82
CA GLY A 176 3.32 7.81 7.35
C GLY A 176 3.48 6.32 7.11
N GLY A 177 4.60 5.77 7.51
CA GLY A 177 4.85 4.34 7.47
C GLY A 177 3.99 3.59 8.48
N ASN A 178 3.77 2.31 8.20
CA ASN A 178 3.11 1.38 9.11
C ASN A 178 3.98 0.14 9.32
N PRO A 179 4.60 -0.04 10.50
CA PRO A 179 5.45 -1.21 10.77
C PRO A 179 4.69 -2.54 10.79
N ASP A 180 3.35 -2.48 10.92
CA ASP A 180 2.49 -3.67 10.99
C ASP A 180 1.99 -4.12 9.60
N LEU A 181 2.52 -3.53 8.50
CA LEU A 181 2.21 -4.00 7.16
C LEU A 181 2.74 -5.42 6.95
N GLU A 182 1.87 -6.23 6.38
CA GLU A 182 2.14 -7.59 5.91
C GLU A 182 2.28 -7.61 4.37
N GLU A 183 2.54 -8.79 3.79
CA GLU A 183 2.64 -9.01 2.33
C GLU A 183 1.27 -8.89 1.59
#